data_789f0d91a0edd6d200393a80c3522c99
#
_entry.id   789f0d91a0edd6d200393a80c3522c99
#
_cell.length_a   1.000
_cell.length_b   1.000
_cell.length_c   1.000
_cell.angle_alpha   90.00
_cell.angle_beta   90.00
_cell.angle_gamma   90.00
#
_symmetry.space_group_name_H-M   'P 1'
#
loop_
_entity.id
_entity.type
_entity.pdbx_description
1 polymer ?
#
loop_
_entity_poly.entity_id
_entity_poly.type
_entity_poly.pdbx_seq_one_letter_code
_entity_poly.pdbx_strand_id
1 'polypeptide(L)'
;RRIGQVWCNMASMDDLKLARSIAAGRILFGALMLLIPNTVLARASAERPGPLVWLARAFGIRDIVLGLGALQSLSQPEPDPSWVRLGAVADTSDAIAAVVWREELGAAGTVSTLALAVPPAVGGWKAAAALS
;
A
#
# COMPACT_ATOMS: atom_id res chain seq x y z
N ARG A 1 -27.62 23.34 10.24
CA ARG A 1 -27.18 22.06 10.87
C ARG A 1 -27.24 20.86 9.89
N ARG A 2 -28.30 20.68 9.06
CA ARG A 2 -28.40 19.54 8.11
C ARG A 2 -27.36 19.56 6.99
N ILE A 3 -27.02 20.73 6.46
CA ILE A 3 -26.04 20.85 5.35
C ILE A 3 -24.64 20.44 5.81
N GLY A 4 -24.20 20.81 7.00
CA GLY A 4 -22.90 20.41 7.54
C GLY A 4 -22.76 18.90 7.76
N GLN A 5 -23.83 18.23 8.19
CA GLN A 5 -23.83 16.76 8.32
C GLN A 5 -23.74 16.03 6.98
N VAL A 6 -24.38 16.57 5.93
CA VAL A 6 -24.31 15.99 4.58
C VAL A 6 -22.89 16.07 4.02
N TRP A 7 -22.20 17.20 4.18
CA TRP A 7 -20.81 17.36 3.75
C TRP A 7 -19.85 16.48 4.53
N CYS A 8 -20.05 16.35 5.84
CA CYS A 8 -19.24 15.46 6.68
C CYS A 8 -19.40 13.98 6.28
N ASN A 9 -20.63 13.53 6.01
CA ASN A 9 -20.91 12.17 5.54
C ASN A 9 -20.37 11.90 4.13
N MET A 10 -20.40 12.89 3.23
CA MET A 10 -19.83 12.73 1.88
C MET A 10 -18.30 12.60 1.91
N ALA A 11 -17.61 13.44 2.70
CA ALA A 11 -16.17 13.35 2.87
C ALA A 11 -15.75 11.97 3.45
N SER A 12 -16.44 11.48 4.46
CA SER A 12 -16.21 10.18 5.05
C SER A 12 -16.45 9.01 4.06
N MET A 13 -17.43 9.12 3.18
CA MET A 13 -17.68 8.10 2.14
C MET A 13 -16.57 8.06 1.09
N ASP A 14 -16.01 9.19 0.70
CA ASP A 14 -14.92 9.24 -0.28
C ASP A 14 -13.60 8.73 0.33
N ASP A 15 -13.34 9.02 1.59
CA ASP A 15 -12.18 8.48 2.31
C ASP A 15 -12.29 6.97 2.54
N LEU A 16 -13.50 6.45 2.79
CA LEU A 16 -13.74 5.02 2.87
C LEU A 16 -13.52 4.31 1.52
N LYS A 17 -13.97 4.91 0.42
CA LYS A 17 -13.70 4.41 -0.94
C LYS A 17 -12.20 4.44 -1.25
N LEU A 18 -11.51 5.50 -0.88
CA LEU A 18 -10.06 5.61 -1.03
C LEU A 18 -9.34 4.50 -0.26
N ALA A 19 -9.68 4.29 1.01
CA ALA A 19 -9.11 3.23 1.83
C ALA A 19 -9.33 1.83 1.21
N ARG A 20 -10.54 1.55 0.76
CA ARG A 20 -10.88 0.28 0.09
C ARG A 20 -10.14 0.11 -1.24
N SER A 21 -9.98 1.16 -2.01
CA SER A 21 -9.23 1.13 -3.28
C SER A 21 -7.75 0.85 -3.05
N ILE A 22 -7.14 1.46 -2.03
CA ILE A 22 -5.77 1.17 -1.62
C ILE A 22 -5.63 -0.28 -1.18
N ALA A 23 -6.56 -0.79 -0.36
CA ALA A 23 -6.55 -2.17 0.10
C ALA A 23 -6.67 -3.18 -1.06
N ALA A 24 -7.58 -2.94 -2.00
CA ALA A 24 -7.72 -3.76 -3.20
C ALA A 24 -6.48 -3.71 -4.10
N GLY A 25 -5.88 -2.52 -4.26
CA GLY A 25 -4.63 -2.34 -5.00
C GLY A 25 -3.46 -3.13 -4.39
N ARG A 26 -3.37 -3.18 -3.06
CA ARG A 26 -2.39 -4.01 -2.35
C ARG A 26 -2.56 -5.49 -2.63
N ILE A 27 -3.78 -6.00 -2.59
CA ILE A 27 -4.08 -7.41 -2.88
C ILE A 27 -3.66 -7.74 -4.30
N LEU A 28 -4.03 -6.88 -5.27
CA LEU A 28 -3.66 -7.08 -6.67
C LEU A 28 -2.15 -7.05 -6.87
N PHE A 29 -1.47 -6.03 -6.34
CA PHE A 29 -0.01 -5.91 -6.43
C PHE A 29 0.69 -7.09 -5.75
N GLY A 30 0.24 -7.47 -4.55
CA GLY A 30 0.76 -8.61 -3.82
C GLY A 30 0.58 -9.93 -4.58
N ALA A 31 -0.57 -10.14 -5.22
CA ALA A 31 -0.81 -11.30 -6.07
C ALA A 31 0.14 -11.34 -7.28
N LEU A 32 0.38 -10.20 -7.93
CA LEU A 32 1.33 -10.10 -9.05
C LEU A 32 2.75 -10.42 -8.59
N MET A 33 3.19 -9.87 -7.45
CA MET A 33 4.51 -10.15 -6.88
C MET A 33 4.68 -11.61 -6.45
N LEU A 34 3.62 -12.25 -5.99
CA LEU A 34 3.65 -13.65 -5.58
C LEU A 34 3.67 -14.60 -6.79
N LEU A 35 2.82 -14.37 -7.78
CA LEU A 35 2.59 -15.28 -8.89
C LEU A 35 3.57 -15.08 -10.06
N ILE A 36 3.88 -13.82 -10.40
CA ILE A 36 4.72 -13.47 -11.55
C ILE A 36 5.84 -12.48 -11.20
N PRO A 37 6.64 -12.74 -10.13
CA PRO A 37 7.66 -11.81 -9.65
C PRO A 37 8.69 -11.44 -10.71
N ASN A 38 9.09 -12.39 -11.54
CA ASN A 38 10.06 -12.14 -12.61
C ASN A 38 9.57 -11.10 -13.63
N THR A 39 8.28 -11.11 -13.96
CA THR A 39 7.69 -10.13 -14.90
C THR A 39 7.62 -8.74 -14.28
N VAL A 40 7.27 -8.65 -12.99
CA VAL A 40 7.22 -7.38 -12.27
C VAL A 40 8.62 -6.79 -12.10
N LEU A 41 9.58 -7.60 -11.64
CA LEU A 41 10.96 -7.18 -11.42
C LEU A 41 11.70 -6.84 -12.72
N ALA A 42 11.29 -7.38 -13.86
CA ALA A 42 11.91 -7.07 -15.17
C ALA A 42 11.88 -5.59 -15.53
N ARG A 43 10.96 -4.83 -14.96
CA ARG A 43 10.84 -3.38 -15.15
C ARG A 43 11.71 -2.56 -14.20
N ALA A 44 12.11 -3.15 -13.07
CA ALA A 44 12.88 -2.47 -12.03
C ALA A 44 14.37 -2.86 -12.05
N SER A 45 14.73 -4.07 -12.53
CA SER A 45 16.10 -4.59 -12.51
C SER A 45 16.36 -5.50 -13.71
N ALA A 46 17.55 -5.40 -14.29
CA ALA A 46 18.01 -6.31 -15.33
C ALA A 46 18.38 -7.69 -14.75
N GLU A 47 18.90 -7.74 -13.54
CA GLU A 47 19.30 -8.97 -12.84
C GLU A 47 18.21 -9.40 -11.86
N ARG A 48 17.94 -10.70 -11.80
CA ARG A 48 16.90 -11.31 -10.97
C ARG A 48 17.46 -12.49 -10.18
N PRO A 49 18.38 -12.25 -9.25
CA PRO A 49 18.91 -13.31 -8.41
C PRO A 49 17.79 -13.92 -7.56
N GLY A 50 17.92 -15.22 -7.23
CA GLY A 50 16.94 -15.96 -6.43
C GLY A 50 16.50 -15.26 -5.15
N PRO A 51 17.41 -14.67 -4.35
CA PRO A 51 17.04 -13.90 -3.17
C PRO A 51 16.10 -12.73 -3.45
N LEU A 52 16.28 -11.99 -4.57
CA LEU A 52 15.40 -10.88 -4.95
C LEU A 52 13.99 -11.39 -5.33
N VAL A 53 13.92 -12.51 -6.06
CA VAL A 53 12.63 -13.12 -6.41
C VAL A 53 11.90 -13.62 -5.16
N TRP A 54 12.62 -14.24 -4.22
CA TRP A 54 12.06 -14.64 -2.93
C TRP A 54 11.54 -13.45 -2.14
N LEU A 55 12.33 -12.38 -2.04
CA LEU A 55 11.96 -11.16 -1.34
C LEU A 55 10.69 -10.52 -1.96
N ALA A 56 10.61 -10.46 -3.29
CA ALA A 56 9.42 -9.98 -3.99
C ALA A 56 8.17 -10.77 -3.60
N ARG A 57 8.27 -12.10 -3.49
CA ARG A 57 7.15 -12.94 -3.02
C ARG A 57 6.79 -12.66 -1.56
N ALA A 58 7.78 -12.47 -0.69
CA ALA A 58 7.54 -12.12 0.71
C ALA A 58 6.81 -10.77 0.84
N PHE A 59 7.20 -9.76 0.08
CA PHE A 59 6.49 -8.49 -0.03
C PHE A 59 5.06 -8.68 -0.57
N GLY A 60 4.89 -9.54 -1.57
CA GLY A 60 3.58 -9.87 -2.12
C GLY A 60 2.63 -10.44 -1.08
N ILE A 61 3.09 -11.40 -0.27
CA ILE A 61 2.31 -11.99 0.84
C ILE A 61 1.96 -10.92 1.87
N ARG A 62 2.93 -10.08 2.26
CA ARG A 62 2.69 -8.97 3.20
C ARG A 62 1.57 -8.05 2.70
N ASP A 63 1.61 -7.65 1.45
CA ASP A 63 0.62 -6.74 0.88
C ASP A 63 -0.77 -7.38 0.76
N ILE A 64 -0.86 -8.67 0.44
CA ILE A 64 -2.12 -9.41 0.49
C ILE A 64 -2.70 -9.40 1.91
N VAL A 65 -1.90 -9.70 2.92
CA VAL A 65 -2.35 -9.72 4.33
C VAL A 65 -2.82 -8.34 4.78
N LEU A 66 -2.05 -7.29 4.50
CA LEU A 66 -2.42 -5.91 4.84
C LEU A 66 -3.71 -5.47 4.11
N GLY A 67 -3.83 -5.82 2.83
CA GLY A 67 -5.01 -5.50 2.03
C GLY A 67 -6.28 -6.22 2.51
N LEU A 68 -6.20 -7.52 2.78
CA LEU A 68 -7.31 -8.30 3.30
C LEU A 68 -7.73 -7.83 4.70
N GLY A 69 -6.76 -7.58 5.59
CA GLY A 69 -7.02 -7.04 6.92
C GLY A 69 -7.74 -5.68 6.84
N ALA A 70 -7.29 -4.79 5.94
CA ALA A 70 -7.94 -3.51 5.73
C ALA A 70 -9.37 -3.67 5.19
N LEU A 71 -9.60 -4.50 4.17
CA LEU A 71 -10.96 -4.73 3.66
C LEU A 71 -11.88 -5.30 4.72
N GLN A 72 -11.41 -6.24 5.52
CA GLN A 72 -12.18 -6.85 6.59
C GLN A 72 -12.56 -5.82 7.67
N SER A 73 -11.60 -5.03 8.14
CA SER A 73 -11.84 -4.02 9.18
C SER A 73 -12.72 -2.87 8.71
N LEU A 74 -12.59 -2.45 7.45
CA LEU A 74 -13.43 -1.42 6.84
C LEU A 74 -14.84 -1.91 6.47
N SER A 75 -15.12 -3.20 6.56
CA SER A 75 -16.44 -3.79 6.28
C SER A 75 -17.28 -3.97 7.54
N GLN A 76 -16.75 -3.63 8.71
CA GLN A 76 -17.51 -3.65 9.97
C GLN A 76 -18.58 -2.54 9.98
N PRO A 77 -19.63 -2.65 10.79
CA PRO A 77 -20.63 -1.60 10.98
C PRO A 77 -20.02 -0.26 11.38
N GLU A 78 -18.97 -0.29 12.20
CA GLU A 78 -18.08 0.83 12.51
C GLU A 78 -16.72 0.54 11.86
N PRO A 79 -16.38 1.18 10.74
CA PRO A 79 -15.13 0.95 10.04
C PRO A 79 -13.93 1.29 10.90
N ASP A 80 -13.03 0.31 11.09
CA ASP A 80 -11.78 0.49 11.84
C ASP A 80 -10.61 0.76 10.88
N PRO A 81 -9.96 1.94 10.96
CA PRO A 81 -8.84 2.29 10.10
C PRO A 81 -7.49 1.67 10.52
N SER A 82 -7.43 0.85 11.54
CA SER A 82 -6.17 0.31 12.10
C SER A 82 -5.31 -0.38 11.03
N TRP A 83 -5.91 -1.24 10.21
CA TRP A 83 -5.19 -1.94 9.14
C TRP A 83 -4.75 -1.01 8.00
N VAL A 84 -5.53 0.04 7.71
CA VAL A 84 -5.13 1.08 6.74
C VAL A 84 -3.91 1.84 7.27
N ARG A 85 -3.90 2.16 8.56
CA ARG A 85 -2.78 2.81 9.25
C ARG A 85 -1.53 1.94 9.24
N LEU A 86 -1.65 0.64 9.54
CA LEU A 86 -0.53 -0.31 9.46
C LEU A 86 0.05 -0.39 8.04
N GLY A 87 -0.81 -0.40 7.02
CA GLY A 87 -0.39 -0.32 5.63
C GLY A 87 0.40 0.95 5.31
N ALA A 88 -0.09 2.11 5.77
CA ALA A 88 0.59 3.39 5.58
C ALA A 88 1.95 3.44 6.29
N VAL A 89 2.07 2.84 7.49
CA VAL A 89 3.36 2.67 8.18
C VAL A 89 4.32 1.81 7.35
N ALA A 90 3.86 0.68 6.82
CA ALA A 90 4.68 -0.21 5.99
C ALA A 90 5.22 0.52 4.75
N ASP A 91 4.36 1.23 4.01
CA ASP A 91 4.76 1.99 2.82
C ASP A 91 5.71 3.14 3.15
N THR A 92 5.47 3.83 4.26
CA THR A 92 6.37 4.88 4.74
C THR A 92 7.74 4.31 5.06
N SER A 93 7.80 3.14 5.70
CA SER A 93 9.04 2.45 6.01
C SER A 93 9.79 2.01 4.75
N ASP A 94 9.07 1.48 3.75
CA ASP A 94 9.64 1.10 2.46
C ASP A 94 10.21 2.32 1.71
N ALA A 95 9.51 3.46 1.73
CA ALA A 95 9.99 4.70 1.12
C ALA A 95 11.26 5.23 1.83
N ILE A 96 11.29 5.21 3.16
CA ILE A 96 12.48 5.59 3.94
C ILE A 96 13.65 4.65 3.62
N ALA A 97 13.41 3.34 3.62
CA ALA A 97 14.42 2.34 3.30
C ALA A 97 15.00 2.55 1.89
N ALA A 98 14.15 2.85 0.91
CA ALA A 98 14.59 3.13 -0.46
C ALA A 98 15.52 4.35 -0.56
N VAL A 99 15.31 5.36 0.27
CA VAL A 99 16.19 6.55 0.31
C VAL A 99 17.49 6.26 1.05
N VAL A 100 17.41 5.57 2.19
CA VAL A 100 18.57 5.26 3.04
C VAL A 100 19.54 4.34 2.30
N TRP A 101 19.04 3.30 1.66
CA TRP A 101 19.84 2.29 0.94
C TRP A 101 19.80 2.47 -0.59
N ARG A 102 19.71 3.72 -1.05
CA ARG A 102 19.66 4.03 -2.49
C ARG A 102 20.89 3.58 -3.27
N GLU A 103 22.04 3.49 -2.63
CA GLU A 103 23.29 3.05 -3.29
C GLU A 103 23.22 1.55 -3.64
N GLU A 104 22.67 0.73 -2.74
CA GLU A 104 22.46 -0.71 -2.95
C GLU A 104 21.33 -1.00 -3.92
N LEU A 105 20.25 -0.19 -3.90
CA LEU A 105 19.12 -0.34 -4.81
C LEU A 105 19.41 0.15 -6.23
N GLY A 106 20.33 1.12 -6.37
CA GLY A 106 20.55 1.85 -7.60
C GLY A 106 19.37 2.78 -7.96
N ALA A 107 19.57 3.63 -8.96
CA ALA A 107 18.57 4.65 -9.32
C ALA A 107 17.22 4.06 -9.74
N ALA A 108 17.22 3.01 -10.57
CA ALA A 108 15.99 2.37 -11.03
C ALA A 108 15.20 1.71 -9.88
N GLY A 109 15.88 1.00 -8.98
CA GLY A 109 15.27 0.37 -7.81
C GLY A 109 14.71 1.41 -6.84
N THR A 110 15.45 2.48 -6.56
CA THR A 110 15.00 3.58 -5.70
C THR A 110 13.76 4.25 -6.25
N VAL A 111 13.78 4.67 -7.52
CA VAL A 111 12.64 5.34 -8.16
C VAL A 111 11.41 4.43 -8.20
N SER A 112 11.58 3.16 -8.56
CA SER A 112 10.48 2.19 -8.61
C SER A 112 9.87 1.97 -7.23
N THR A 113 10.68 1.83 -6.18
CA THR A 113 10.19 1.64 -4.81
C THR A 113 9.44 2.88 -4.32
N LEU A 114 9.98 4.08 -4.55
CA LEU A 114 9.30 5.32 -4.17
C LEU A 114 7.98 5.52 -4.92
N ALA A 115 7.94 5.22 -6.21
CA ALA A 115 6.72 5.32 -7.02
C ALA A 115 5.62 4.37 -6.54
N LEU A 116 5.97 3.21 -6.00
CA LEU A 116 5.04 2.22 -5.46
C LEU A 116 4.64 2.49 -4.01
N ALA A 117 5.54 3.02 -3.18
CA ALA A 117 5.33 3.19 -1.75
C ALA A 117 4.72 4.56 -1.38
N VAL A 118 5.15 5.66 -2.02
CA VAL A 118 4.72 7.00 -1.61
C VAL A 118 3.23 7.27 -1.83
N PRO A 119 2.61 6.96 -2.99
CA PRO A 119 1.18 7.22 -3.17
C PRO A 119 0.28 6.48 -2.16
N PRO A 120 0.45 5.17 -1.92
CA PRO A 120 -0.37 4.47 -0.92
C PRO A 120 -0.04 4.88 0.52
N ALA A 121 1.19 5.31 0.84
CA ALA A 121 1.51 5.89 2.13
C ALA A 121 0.70 7.16 2.38
N VAL A 122 0.77 8.13 1.46
CA VAL A 122 0.04 9.42 1.58
C VAL A 122 -1.47 9.18 1.62
N GLY A 123 -2.00 8.39 0.71
CA GLY A 123 -3.43 8.05 0.66
C GLY A 123 -3.90 7.30 1.90
N GLY A 124 -3.09 6.36 2.40
CA GLY A 124 -3.37 5.57 3.59
C GLY A 124 -3.42 6.43 4.86
N TRP A 125 -2.45 7.33 5.05
CA TRP A 125 -2.46 8.27 6.18
C TRP A 125 -3.66 9.21 6.12
N LYS A 126 -3.97 9.76 4.94
CA LYS A 126 -5.13 10.61 4.74
C LYS A 126 -6.43 9.87 5.09
N ALA A 127 -6.64 8.68 4.54
CA ALA A 127 -7.85 7.90 4.76
C ALA A 127 -7.96 7.45 6.23
N ALA A 128 -6.85 7.01 6.85
CA ALA A 128 -6.84 6.60 8.25
C ALA A 128 -7.15 7.76 9.21
N ALA A 129 -6.68 8.98 8.91
CA ALA A 129 -6.98 10.16 9.71
C ALA A 129 -8.45 10.61 9.58
N ALA A 130 -9.04 10.46 8.39
CA ALA A 130 -10.42 10.85 8.16
C ALA A 130 -11.45 9.85 8.75
N LEU A 131 -11.05 8.60 8.95
CA LEU A 131 -11.89 7.53 9.51
C LEU A 131 -11.70 7.32 11.02
N SER A 132 -10.89 8.16 11.69
CA SER A 132 -10.54 8.03 13.11
C SER A 132 -11.44 8.83 14.05
#